data_343b5208900a70f99a23c6b86fbc74ff
#
_entry.id   343b5208900a70f99a23c6b86fbc74ff
#
_cell.length_a   1.000
_cell.length_b   1.000
_cell.length_c   1.000
_cell.angle_alpha   90.00
_cell.angle_beta   90.00
_cell.angle_gamma   90.00
#
_symmetry.space_group_name_H-M   'P 1'
#
loop_
_entity.id
_entity.type
_entity.pdbx_description
1 polymer ?
#
loop_
_entity_poly.entity_id
_entity_poly.type
_entity_poly.pdbx_seq_one_letter_code
_entity_poly.pdbx_strand_id
1 'polypeptide(L)'
;MQMRPHSLLFNIWKEPNLDIYLNIYIFNITNPIEFLSGKEKIKLQEIGPYVYQEFLVNENITFNDNNTMSYAPKRTIVYVPEMSVGDPIEDIVNVPNVPFLGVSSALSDAGFIVNYPIVQLATLMNTKPILNISVYEYLWGYEDSLVKLASGIVPNFINFVKFGLLDRMYDEGDNTVTVRLQKNANMVEEKGRYLSIDKYNGSPGMAQWGWVETEGNETREENTNCNMLQGTTEGIIFPMHLDKRAVFKVYRKAFCRPLPIVFKKEIWTDNGLPGYLYTLTDDFADPPDQNPDNECFCRKMKTCLKKGLVDVTPCYYNIPVAVSLPHFLNADPSLQENVEGLNPDQEKHKSYVIIQQTVGMPMFFHSRMQTNLVMNRLRYNSKIAAFSDITLPLFWSDMSVTSLPIYLTILLKIVLRILPIAQTVFVYLLGIIGVTTSVLSLISIVWIFNQQQQHEKMIKNDNPDLRIPLYNGQYSSINILPPLKKIASQTDCLTDYIN
;
A
#
# COMPACT_ATOMS: atom_id res chain seq x y z
N MET A 1 -4.58 17.11 6.07
CA MET A 1 -5.25 16.81 4.78
C MET A 1 -6.30 15.73 5.04
N GLN A 2 -7.48 15.84 4.47
CA GLN A 2 -8.55 14.82 4.55
C GLN A 2 -8.90 14.38 3.15
N MET A 3 -9.20 13.09 2.98
CA MET A 3 -9.73 12.55 1.73
C MET A 3 -11.19 13.02 1.61
N ARG A 4 -11.42 14.03 0.76
CA ARG A 4 -12.74 14.59 0.46
C ARG A 4 -12.86 14.80 -1.04
N PRO A 5 -14.06 14.73 -1.63
CA PRO A 5 -14.24 15.06 -3.04
C PRO A 5 -13.57 16.39 -3.40
N HIS A 6 -12.88 16.42 -4.51
CA HIS A 6 -12.18 17.60 -5.06
C HIS A 6 -11.04 18.18 -4.18
N SER A 7 -10.65 17.53 -3.07
CA SER A 7 -9.47 17.95 -2.33
C SER A 7 -8.19 17.65 -3.12
N LEU A 8 -7.12 18.41 -2.86
CA LEU A 8 -5.82 18.18 -3.50
C LEU A 8 -5.32 16.72 -3.28
N LEU A 9 -5.47 16.20 -2.05
CA LEU A 9 -5.10 14.82 -1.73
C LEU A 9 -5.91 13.82 -2.54
N PHE A 10 -7.22 14.05 -2.69
CA PHE A 10 -8.11 13.20 -3.47
C PHE A 10 -7.68 13.16 -4.95
N ASN A 11 -7.40 14.31 -5.55
CA ASN A 11 -7.03 14.37 -6.96
C ASN A 11 -5.68 13.66 -7.22
N ILE A 12 -4.68 13.87 -6.34
CA ILE A 12 -3.39 13.18 -6.43
C ILE A 12 -3.55 11.67 -6.23
N TRP A 13 -4.43 11.25 -5.33
CA TRP A 13 -4.68 9.83 -5.06
C TRP A 13 -5.50 9.17 -6.18
N LYS A 14 -6.47 9.88 -6.76
CA LYS A 14 -7.32 9.36 -7.83
C LYS A 14 -6.51 8.98 -9.06
N GLU A 15 -5.56 9.82 -9.42
CA GLU A 15 -4.68 9.64 -10.57
C GLU A 15 -3.28 10.11 -10.18
N PRO A 16 -2.50 9.24 -9.50
CA PRO A 16 -1.13 9.58 -9.12
C PRO A 16 -0.27 9.61 -10.37
N ASN A 17 0.03 10.79 -10.90
CA ASN A 17 0.96 10.97 -12.02
C ASN A 17 2.40 10.74 -11.53
N LEU A 18 2.71 9.49 -11.17
CA LEU A 18 4.02 9.02 -10.75
C LEU A 18 4.60 8.11 -11.84
N ASP A 19 5.89 8.21 -12.06
CA ASP A 19 6.61 7.28 -12.91
C ASP A 19 6.85 5.98 -12.14
N ILE A 20 5.90 5.05 -12.23
CA ILE A 20 5.99 3.72 -11.63
C ILE A 20 6.55 2.79 -12.69
N TYR A 21 7.72 2.22 -12.42
CA TYR A 21 8.36 1.26 -13.33
C TYR A 21 8.34 -0.14 -12.74
N LEU A 22 8.03 -1.10 -13.59
CA LEU A 22 8.12 -2.54 -13.31
C LEU A 22 9.27 -3.11 -14.13
N ASN A 23 10.38 -3.39 -13.48
CA ASN A 23 11.55 -4.02 -14.08
C ASN A 23 11.45 -5.53 -13.89
N ILE A 24 11.47 -6.29 -14.97
CA ILE A 24 11.34 -7.75 -14.96
C ILE A 24 12.66 -8.40 -15.35
N TYR A 25 13.09 -9.36 -14.57
CA TYR A 25 14.29 -10.17 -14.80
C TYR A 25 13.89 -11.64 -14.85
N ILE A 26 14.20 -12.31 -15.95
CA ILE A 26 13.84 -13.72 -16.22
C ILE A 26 15.04 -14.61 -15.95
N PHE A 27 14.79 -15.78 -15.38
CA PHE A 27 15.79 -16.81 -15.23
C PHE A 27 15.78 -17.76 -16.42
N ASN A 28 16.73 -17.58 -17.34
CA ASN A 28 16.95 -18.44 -18.52
C ASN A 28 17.74 -19.67 -18.11
N ILE A 29 17.26 -20.86 -18.49
CA ILE A 29 17.97 -22.13 -18.26
C ILE A 29 19.01 -22.31 -19.35
N THR A 30 20.31 -22.36 -18.98
CA THR A 30 21.43 -22.44 -19.92
C THR A 30 21.84 -23.89 -20.30
N ASN A 31 21.44 -24.88 -19.47
CA ASN A 31 21.80 -26.29 -19.64
C ASN A 31 20.59 -27.26 -19.67
N PRO A 32 19.54 -27.01 -20.49
CA PRO A 32 18.30 -27.80 -20.43
C PRO A 32 18.49 -29.29 -20.65
N ILE A 33 19.41 -29.69 -21.54
CA ILE A 33 19.65 -31.11 -21.91
C ILE A 33 20.38 -31.84 -20.79
N GLU A 34 21.47 -31.27 -20.28
CA GLU A 34 22.28 -31.82 -19.18
C GLU A 34 21.46 -31.96 -17.92
N PHE A 35 20.65 -30.92 -17.59
CA PHE A 35 19.77 -30.93 -16.45
C PHE A 35 18.69 -32.02 -16.56
N LEU A 36 17.93 -32.08 -17.68
CA LEU A 36 16.90 -33.07 -17.86
C LEU A 36 17.41 -34.50 -17.86
N SER A 37 18.66 -34.72 -18.29
CA SER A 37 19.30 -36.02 -18.22
C SER A 37 19.84 -36.38 -16.83
N GLY A 38 19.72 -35.48 -15.85
CA GLY A 38 20.23 -35.67 -14.48
C GLY A 38 21.74 -35.63 -14.32
N LYS A 39 22.48 -35.15 -15.35
CA LYS A 39 23.94 -35.06 -15.33
C LYS A 39 24.44 -33.83 -14.53
N GLU A 40 23.71 -32.76 -14.59
CA GLU A 40 24.06 -31.49 -13.93
C GLU A 40 22.88 -30.90 -13.18
N LYS A 41 23.20 -30.04 -12.21
CA LYS A 41 22.20 -29.15 -11.58
C LYS A 41 21.70 -28.16 -12.61
N ILE A 42 20.51 -27.60 -12.36
CA ILE A 42 19.97 -26.54 -13.21
C ILE A 42 20.84 -25.28 -13.12
N LYS A 43 21.20 -24.71 -14.26
CA LYS A 43 21.99 -23.47 -14.37
C LYS A 43 21.11 -22.37 -14.91
N LEU A 44 20.99 -21.29 -14.14
CA LEU A 44 20.17 -20.14 -14.47
C LEU A 44 21.06 -18.94 -14.83
N GLN A 45 20.64 -18.20 -15.84
CA GLN A 45 21.18 -16.90 -16.20
C GLN A 45 20.07 -15.86 -16.07
N GLU A 46 20.31 -14.85 -15.29
CA GLU A 46 19.41 -13.70 -15.21
C GLU A 46 19.49 -12.87 -16.49
N ILE A 47 18.33 -12.58 -17.10
CA ILE A 47 18.18 -11.72 -18.28
C ILE A 47 17.17 -10.63 -17.94
N GLY A 48 17.54 -9.38 -18.15
CA GLY A 48 16.72 -8.22 -17.85
C GLY A 48 17.56 -6.96 -17.57
N PRO A 49 16.93 -5.83 -17.29
CA PRO A 49 15.49 -5.67 -17.11
C PRO A 49 14.71 -5.56 -18.43
N TYR A 50 13.51 -6.13 -18.46
CA TYR A 50 12.45 -5.72 -19.38
C TYR A 50 11.54 -4.77 -18.61
N VAL A 51 11.48 -3.52 -19.05
CA VAL A 51 10.86 -2.44 -18.29
C VAL A 51 9.49 -2.11 -18.82
N TYR A 52 8.54 -2.03 -17.90
CA TYR A 52 7.17 -1.59 -18.15
C TYR A 52 6.84 -0.40 -17.26
N GLN A 53 6.11 0.57 -17.78
CA GLN A 53 5.54 1.67 -16.99
C GLN A 53 4.12 1.33 -16.60
N GLU A 54 3.81 1.40 -15.28
CA GLU A 54 2.47 1.20 -14.74
C GLU A 54 1.74 2.54 -14.56
N PHE A 55 0.54 2.62 -15.09
CA PHE A 55 -0.38 3.73 -14.89
C PHE A 55 -1.52 3.26 -13.98
N LEU A 56 -1.76 3.96 -12.88
CA LEU A 56 -2.82 3.68 -11.93
C LEU A 56 -3.89 4.78 -11.99
N VAL A 57 -5.15 4.38 -12.14
CA VAL A 57 -6.31 5.26 -12.02
C VAL A 57 -7.32 4.60 -11.08
N ASN A 58 -7.78 5.33 -10.07
CA ASN A 58 -8.85 4.86 -9.21
C ASN A 58 -10.19 5.32 -9.79
N GLU A 59 -11.01 4.35 -10.23
CA GLU A 59 -12.31 4.56 -10.87
C GLU A 59 -13.47 4.20 -9.93
N ASN A 60 -14.70 4.51 -10.30
CA ASN A 60 -15.93 4.14 -9.59
C ASN A 60 -15.95 4.54 -8.11
N ILE A 61 -15.45 5.76 -7.82
CA ILE A 61 -15.24 6.23 -6.45
C ILE A 61 -16.56 6.63 -5.82
N THR A 62 -16.89 6.02 -4.69
CA THR A 62 -18.10 6.29 -3.90
C THR A 62 -17.74 6.57 -2.45
N PHE A 63 -18.22 7.71 -1.92
CA PHE A 63 -18.14 8.02 -0.50
C PHE A 63 -19.39 7.48 0.18
N ASN A 64 -19.21 6.56 1.13
CA ASN A 64 -20.31 5.85 1.79
C ASN A 64 -20.73 6.56 3.10
N ASP A 65 -22.00 6.40 3.52
CA ASP A 65 -22.56 7.04 4.73
C ASP A 65 -21.88 6.55 6.04
N ASN A 66 -21.24 5.38 6.02
CA ASN A 66 -20.54 4.81 7.17
C ASN A 66 -19.08 5.30 7.33
N ASN A 67 -18.73 6.46 6.74
CA ASN A 67 -17.38 7.00 6.74
C ASN A 67 -16.33 6.08 6.10
N THR A 68 -16.71 5.38 5.04
CA THR A 68 -15.79 4.64 4.18
C THR A 68 -15.83 5.20 2.76
N MET A 69 -14.86 4.80 1.94
CA MET A 69 -14.80 5.13 0.51
C MET A 69 -14.50 3.86 -0.26
N SER A 70 -15.32 3.58 -1.27
CA SER A 70 -15.13 2.44 -2.19
C SER A 70 -14.63 2.93 -3.53
N TYR A 71 -13.74 2.16 -4.17
CA TYR A 71 -13.18 2.46 -5.49
C TYR A 71 -12.67 1.19 -6.17
N ALA A 72 -12.44 1.28 -7.48
CA ALA A 72 -11.84 0.24 -8.30
C ALA A 72 -10.47 0.72 -8.81
N PRO A 73 -9.34 0.15 -8.36
CA PRO A 73 -8.03 0.48 -8.89
C PRO A 73 -7.83 -0.16 -10.26
N LYS A 74 -7.59 0.64 -11.28
CA LYS A 74 -7.30 0.19 -12.65
C LYS A 74 -5.84 0.45 -12.98
N ARG A 75 -5.14 -0.62 -13.34
CA ARG A 75 -3.73 -0.58 -13.71
C ARG A 75 -3.57 -0.88 -15.19
N THR A 76 -2.80 -0.06 -15.88
CA THR A 76 -2.40 -0.27 -17.28
C THR A 76 -0.90 -0.30 -17.35
N ILE A 77 -0.35 -1.24 -18.12
CA ILE A 77 1.09 -1.45 -18.24
C ILE A 77 1.50 -1.23 -19.69
N VAL A 78 2.55 -0.44 -19.89
CA VAL A 78 3.11 -0.12 -21.21
C VAL A 78 4.60 -0.45 -21.22
N TYR A 79 5.05 -1.19 -22.23
CA TYR A 79 6.46 -1.52 -22.41
C TYR A 79 7.30 -0.28 -22.74
N VAL A 80 8.51 -0.19 -22.15
CA VAL A 80 9.43 0.95 -22.29
C VAL A 80 10.75 0.45 -22.92
N PRO A 81 10.87 0.49 -24.27
CA PRO A 81 12.04 -0.05 -24.99
C PRO A 81 13.36 0.60 -24.57
N GLU A 82 13.34 1.93 -24.34
CA GLU A 82 14.55 2.73 -24.06
C GLU A 82 15.20 2.37 -22.73
N MET A 83 14.47 1.74 -21.82
CA MET A 83 14.94 1.30 -20.50
C MET A 83 15.17 -0.21 -20.43
N SER A 84 14.82 -0.94 -21.47
CA SER A 84 14.88 -2.40 -21.54
C SER A 84 16.19 -2.90 -22.15
N VAL A 85 16.61 -4.12 -21.74
CA VAL A 85 17.85 -4.73 -22.22
C VAL A 85 17.74 -5.22 -23.68
N GLY A 86 16.53 -5.49 -24.19
CA GLY A 86 16.28 -6.02 -25.53
C GLY A 86 14.80 -5.95 -25.89
N ASP A 87 14.40 -6.61 -26.97
CA ASP A 87 13.00 -6.72 -27.38
C ASP A 87 12.39 -8.03 -26.85
N PRO A 88 11.38 -7.98 -25.96
CA PRO A 88 10.78 -9.19 -25.41
C PRO A 88 10.11 -10.09 -26.46
N ILE A 89 9.79 -9.59 -27.64
CA ILE A 89 9.22 -10.39 -28.74
C ILE A 89 10.30 -11.20 -29.45
N GLU A 90 11.49 -10.62 -29.63
CA GLU A 90 12.61 -11.26 -30.38
C GLU A 90 13.52 -12.08 -29.47
N ASP A 91 13.63 -11.71 -28.18
CA ASP A 91 14.51 -12.38 -27.23
C ASP A 91 13.95 -13.74 -26.82
N ILE A 92 14.65 -14.80 -27.17
CA ILE A 92 14.25 -16.20 -26.91
C ILE A 92 14.95 -16.72 -25.66
N VAL A 93 14.18 -17.36 -24.79
CA VAL A 93 14.64 -17.92 -23.49
C VAL A 93 14.20 -19.38 -23.34
N ASN A 94 15.01 -20.16 -22.62
CA ASN A 94 14.62 -21.50 -22.16
C ASN A 94 14.04 -21.36 -20.73
N VAL A 95 12.77 -21.65 -20.61
CA VAL A 95 12.03 -21.41 -19.36
C VAL A 95 11.19 -22.63 -18.96
N PRO A 96 10.90 -22.81 -17.67
CA PRO A 96 10.04 -23.90 -17.21
C PRO A 96 8.62 -23.79 -17.77
N ASN A 97 8.04 -24.91 -18.18
CA ASN A 97 6.61 -25.01 -18.49
C ASN A 97 5.82 -25.02 -17.19
N VAL A 98 5.40 -23.84 -16.73
CA VAL A 98 4.75 -23.67 -15.42
C VAL A 98 3.43 -24.44 -15.28
N PRO A 99 2.49 -24.44 -16.26
CA PRO A 99 1.29 -25.27 -16.18
C PRO A 99 1.60 -26.75 -16.00
N PHE A 100 2.47 -27.30 -16.83
CA PHE A 100 2.80 -28.73 -16.79
C PHE A 100 3.52 -29.13 -15.49
N LEU A 101 4.58 -28.41 -15.13
CA LEU A 101 5.34 -28.69 -13.92
C LEU A 101 4.52 -28.42 -12.66
N GLY A 102 3.72 -27.34 -12.67
CA GLY A 102 2.88 -26.94 -11.56
C GLY A 102 1.79 -27.97 -11.24
N VAL A 103 1.05 -28.43 -12.26
CA VAL A 103 0.05 -29.49 -12.08
C VAL A 103 0.72 -30.79 -11.63
N SER A 104 1.87 -31.16 -12.21
CA SER A 104 2.61 -32.34 -11.82
C SER A 104 3.08 -32.29 -10.37
N SER A 105 3.52 -31.13 -9.91
CA SER A 105 3.91 -30.90 -8.51
C SER A 105 2.72 -30.89 -7.57
N ALA A 106 1.63 -30.21 -7.94
CA ALA A 106 0.41 -30.13 -7.13
C ALA A 106 -0.20 -31.51 -6.84
N LEU A 107 -0.13 -32.42 -7.83
CA LEU A 107 -0.71 -33.76 -7.76
C LEU A 107 0.31 -34.84 -7.39
N SER A 108 1.55 -34.50 -7.04
CA SER A 108 2.62 -35.44 -6.72
C SER A 108 2.24 -36.48 -5.64
N ASP A 109 1.47 -36.09 -4.64
CA ASP A 109 1.02 -36.94 -3.53
C ASP A 109 -0.30 -37.67 -3.81
N ALA A 110 -0.97 -37.40 -4.94
CA ALA A 110 -2.28 -38.00 -5.27
C ALA A 110 -2.23 -39.49 -5.68
N GLY A 111 -1.03 -40.09 -5.68
CA GLY A 111 -0.80 -41.48 -6.01
C GLY A 111 -0.79 -41.78 -7.51
N PHE A 112 -0.51 -43.05 -7.86
CA PHE A 112 -0.33 -43.50 -9.23
C PHE A 112 -1.58 -43.33 -10.09
N ILE A 113 -2.76 -43.65 -9.55
CA ILE A 113 -4.03 -43.62 -10.29
C ILE A 113 -4.33 -42.24 -10.89
N VAL A 114 -4.01 -41.16 -10.13
CA VAL A 114 -4.24 -39.77 -10.57
C VAL A 114 -3.12 -39.30 -11.49
N ASN A 115 -1.88 -39.63 -11.19
CA ASN A 115 -0.71 -39.15 -11.94
C ASN A 115 -0.54 -39.83 -13.28
N TYR A 116 -0.87 -41.13 -13.39
CA TYR A 116 -0.66 -41.88 -14.64
C TYR A 116 -1.41 -41.29 -15.85
N PRO A 117 -2.72 -40.97 -15.78
CA PRO A 117 -3.43 -40.31 -16.86
C PRO A 117 -2.80 -38.98 -17.29
N ILE A 118 -2.33 -38.18 -16.36
CA ILE A 118 -1.70 -36.88 -16.62
C ILE A 118 -0.39 -37.08 -17.38
N VAL A 119 0.44 -38.04 -16.99
CA VAL A 119 1.68 -38.39 -17.68
C VAL A 119 1.41 -38.86 -19.09
N GLN A 120 0.38 -39.73 -19.31
CA GLN A 120 -0.03 -40.20 -20.63
C GLN A 120 -0.53 -39.04 -21.48
N LEU A 121 -1.36 -38.17 -20.93
CA LEU A 121 -1.88 -36.98 -21.63
C LEU A 121 -0.76 -36.05 -22.07
N ALA A 122 0.15 -35.70 -21.15
CA ALA A 122 1.33 -34.86 -21.46
C ALA A 122 2.22 -35.51 -22.53
N THR A 123 2.31 -36.86 -22.55
CA THR A 123 3.07 -37.58 -23.55
C THR A 123 2.38 -37.55 -24.92
N LEU A 124 1.06 -37.74 -24.97
CA LEU A 124 0.26 -37.66 -26.22
C LEU A 124 0.29 -36.24 -26.82
N MET A 125 0.26 -35.22 -25.97
CA MET A 125 0.33 -33.82 -26.37
C MET A 125 1.75 -33.34 -26.67
N ASN A 126 2.76 -34.21 -26.53
CA ASN A 126 4.17 -33.88 -26.67
C ASN A 126 4.59 -32.65 -25.84
N THR A 127 4.03 -32.52 -24.62
CA THR A 127 4.31 -31.42 -23.72
C THR A 127 5.76 -31.47 -23.24
N LYS A 128 6.47 -30.34 -23.40
CA LYS A 128 7.87 -30.18 -22.98
C LYS A 128 7.94 -29.56 -21.59
N PRO A 129 8.84 -30.03 -20.73
CA PRO A 129 9.01 -29.46 -19.38
C PRO A 129 9.78 -28.12 -19.39
N ILE A 130 10.63 -27.91 -20.42
CA ILE A 130 11.32 -26.63 -20.66
C ILE A 130 10.89 -26.16 -22.05
N LEU A 131 10.45 -24.94 -22.12
CA LEU A 131 10.00 -24.26 -23.34
C LEU A 131 11.12 -23.36 -23.87
N ASN A 132 11.23 -23.27 -25.19
CA ASN A 132 12.06 -22.29 -25.88
C ASN A 132 11.11 -21.32 -26.57
N ILE A 133 10.84 -20.17 -25.93
CA ILE A 133 9.84 -19.20 -26.35
C ILE A 133 10.35 -17.79 -26.14
N SER A 134 9.66 -16.80 -26.72
CA SER A 134 10.02 -15.40 -26.48
C SER A 134 9.70 -14.96 -25.05
N VAL A 135 10.42 -13.95 -24.58
CA VAL A 135 10.17 -13.30 -23.28
C VAL A 135 8.73 -12.78 -23.22
N TYR A 136 8.24 -12.20 -24.32
CA TYR A 136 6.86 -11.71 -24.40
C TYR A 136 5.84 -12.83 -24.20
N GLU A 137 6.01 -13.96 -24.90
CA GLU A 137 5.12 -15.11 -24.75
C GLU A 137 5.13 -15.63 -23.30
N TYR A 138 6.30 -15.74 -22.68
CA TYR A 138 6.42 -16.22 -21.30
C TYR A 138 5.74 -15.31 -20.29
N LEU A 139 5.81 -14.00 -20.49
CA LEU A 139 5.21 -13.01 -19.58
C LEU A 139 3.72 -12.82 -19.85
N TRP A 140 3.30 -12.70 -21.12
CA TRP A 140 1.96 -12.24 -21.49
C TRP A 140 1.06 -13.33 -22.07
N GLY A 141 1.60 -14.46 -22.52
CA GLY A 141 0.81 -15.62 -22.85
C GLY A 141 1.29 -16.44 -24.01
N TYR A 142 1.63 -17.68 -23.72
CA TYR A 142 1.89 -18.73 -24.69
C TYR A 142 0.77 -19.77 -24.73
N GLU A 143 0.63 -20.49 -25.84
CA GLU A 143 -0.33 -21.57 -25.95
C GLU A 143 0.25 -22.85 -25.32
N ASP A 144 -0.47 -23.36 -24.32
CA ASP A 144 -0.15 -24.66 -23.69
C ASP A 144 -1.31 -25.65 -23.89
N SER A 145 -1.02 -26.83 -24.32
CA SER A 145 -2.03 -27.84 -24.65
C SER A 145 -2.81 -28.31 -23.41
N LEU A 146 -2.16 -28.35 -22.23
CA LEU A 146 -2.82 -28.72 -20.97
C LEU A 146 -3.76 -27.61 -20.50
N VAL A 147 -3.35 -26.34 -20.61
CA VAL A 147 -4.21 -25.20 -20.32
C VAL A 147 -5.44 -25.17 -21.23
N LYS A 148 -5.25 -25.36 -22.53
CA LYS A 148 -6.34 -25.41 -23.50
C LYS A 148 -7.32 -26.55 -23.22
N LEU A 149 -6.82 -27.71 -22.84
CA LEU A 149 -7.68 -28.84 -22.44
C LEU A 149 -8.42 -28.52 -21.12
N ALA A 150 -7.70 -28.01 -20.12
CA ALA A 150 -8.29 -27.70 -18.82
C ALA A 150 -9.38 -26.60 -18.93
N SER A 151 -9.18 -25.58 -19.76
CA SER A 151 -10.20 -24.55 -20.01
C SER A 151 -11.47 -25.11 -20.68
N GLY A 152 -11.36 -26.19 -21.44
CA GLY A 152 -12.51 -26.88 -21.99
C GLY A 152 -13.25 -27.81 -21.01
N ILE A 153 -12.53 -28.38 -20.01
CA ILE A 153 -13.12 -29.33 -19.05
C ILE A 153 -13.63 -28.61 -17.81
N VAL A 154 -12.91 -27.61 -17.29
CA VAL A 154 -13.22 -26.86 -16.07
C VAL A 154 -13.22 -25.36 -16.27
N PRO A 155 -14.09 -24.83 -17.20
CA PRO A 155 -14.06 -23.42 -17.60
C PRO A 155 -14.35 -22.44 -16.43
N ASN A 156 -15.06 -22.90 -15.41
CA ASN A 156 -15.32 -22.09 -14.22
C ASN A 156 -14.08 -21.89 -13.34
N PHE A 157 -13.08 -22.74 -13.49
CA PHE A 157 -11.83 -22.68 -12.74
C PHE A 157 -10.68 -22.14 -13.59
N ILE A 158 -10.59 -22.55 -14.87
CA ILE A 158 -9.58 -22.07 -15.83
C ILE A 158 -10.32 -21.44 -17.00
N ASN A 159 -10.44 -20.13 -16.99
CA ASN A 159 -11.18 -19.30 -17.97
C ASN A 159 -10.28 -18.66 -19.04
N PHE A 160 -9.02 -19.10 -19.15
CA PHE A 160 -8.04 -18.61 -20.10
C PHE A 160 -7.49 -19.77 -20.95
N VAL A 161 -7.05 -19.47 -22.18
CA VAL A 161 -6.49 -20.44 -23.13
C VAL A 161 -4.99 -20.30 -23.35
N LYS A 162 -4.43 -19.14 -22.98
CA LYS A 162 -2.98 -18.85 -22.99
C LYS A 162 -2.51 -18.61 -21.58
N PHE A 163 -1.31 -19.04 -21.27
CA PHE A 163 -0.70 -18.86 -19.96
C PHE A 163 0.46 -17.88 -20.04
N GLY A 164 0.40 -16.79 -19.27
CA GLY A 164 1.47 -15.82 -19.12
C GLY A 164 1.66 -15.48 -17.64
N LEU A 165 2.90 -15.33 -17.20
CA LEU A 165 3.18 -15.08 -15.77
C LEU A 165 2.66 -13.72 -15.32
N LEU A 166 2.99 -12.65 -16.02
CA LEU A 166 2.49 -11.32 -15.69
C LEU A 166 1.00 -11.19 -16.01
N ASP A 167 0.54 -11.76 -17.11
CA ASP A 167 -0.87 -11.78 -17.47
C ASP A 167 -1.72 -12.33 -16.32
N ARG A 168 -1.29 -13.44 -15.68
CA ARG A 168 -2.00 -14.00 -14.51
C ARG A 168 -1.86 -13.18 -13.24
N MET A 169 -0.75 -12.45 -13.05
CA MET A 169 -0.55 -11.57 -11.91
C MET A 169 -1.36 -10.28 -12.03
N TYR A 170 -1.53 -9.77 -13.24
CA TYR A 170 -2.28 -8.53 -13.53
C TYR A 170 -3.74 -8.77 -13.91
N ASP A 171 -4.15 -10.03 -14.15
CA ASP A 171 -5.57 -10.40 -14.29
C ASP A 171 -6.25 -10.35 -12.92
N GLU A 172 -6.31 -9.16 -12.37
CA GLU A 172 -6.91 -8.92 -11.06
C GLU A 172 -8.45 -8.95 -11.13
N GLY A 173 -9.05 -8.85 -12.32
CA GLY A 173 -10.48 -8.65 -12.51
C GLY A 173 -10.96 -7.30 -11.98
N ASP A 174 -12.26 -7.12 -11.91
CA ASP A 174 -12.88 -5.91 -11.35
C ASP A 174 -12.87 -5.97 -9.81
N ASN A 175 -11.80 -5.47 -9.19
CA ASN A 175 -11.70 -5.42 -7.75
C ASN A 175 -12.27 -4.12 -7.20
N THR A 176 -13.04 -4.22 -6.12
CA THR A 176 -13.52 -3.08 -5.34
C THR A 176 -12.82 -3.05 -3.99
N VAL A 177 -12.15 -1.95 -3.71
CA VAL A 177 -11.50 -1.71 -2.42
C VAL A 177 -12.32 -0.70 -1.63
N THR A 178 -12.64 -1.02 -0.39
CA THR A 178 -13.31 -0.08 0.54
C THR A 178 -12.34 0.27 1.66
N VAL A 179 -12.07 1.56 1.84
CA VAL A 179 -11.14 2.08 2.86
C VAL A 179 -11.85 2.96 3.87
N ARG A 180 -11.31 3.03 5.09
CA ARG A 180 -11.84 3.84 6.19
C ARG A 180 -11.40 5.29 6.08
N LEU A 181 -12.34 6.21 6.21
CA LEU A 181 -12.10 7.67 6.22
C LEU A 181 -12.14 8.27 7.63
N GLN A 182 -12.63 7.52 8.62
CA GLN A 182 -12.72 8.00 9.99
C GLN A 182 -11.35 7.97 10.65
N LYS A 183 -10.97 9.08 11.27
CA LYS A 183 -9.77 9.16 12.11
C LYS A 183 -10.13 8.62 13.49
N ASN A 184 -9.73 7.41 13.81
CA ASN A 184 -9.77 6.93 15.19
C ASN A 184 -8.60 7.52 15.99
N ALA A 185 -8.87 7.97 17.21
CA ALA A 185 -7.87 8.56 18.08
C ALA A 185 -6.75 7.58 18.49
N ASN A 186 -7.00 6.26 18.42
CA ASN A 186 -6.04 5.21 18.75
C ASN A 186 -5.40 4.67 17.49
N MET A 187 -4.25 5.23 17.11
CA MET A 187 -3.41 4.70 16.02
C MET A 187 -2.85 3.29 16.28
N VAL A 188 -3.07 2.73 17.47
CA VAL A 188 -2.57 1.41 17.88
C VAL A 188 -3.47 0.28 17.36
N GLU A 189 -4.78 0.52 17.17
CA GLU A 189 -5.68 -0.47 16.60
C GLU A 189 -5.58 -0.48 15.07
N GLU A 190 -4.99 -1.53 14.52
CA GLU A 190 -4.84 -1.72 13.06
C GLU A 190 -6.17 -1.59 12.31
N LYS A 191 -7.26 -2.12 12.87
CA LYS A 191 -8.60 -2.13 12.27
C LYS A 191 -9.25 -0.76 12.11
N GLY A 192 -8.80 0.25 12.85
CA GLY A 192 -9.37 1.60 12.86
C GLY A 192 -8.54 2.66 12.13
N ARG A 193 -7.44 2.30 11.50
CA ARG A 193 -6.52 3.26 10.87
C ARG A 193 -7.16 3.99 9.69
N TYR A 194 -6.94 5.29 9.62
CA TYR A 194 -7.34 6.09 8.46
C TYR A 194 -6.69 5.58 7.17
N LEU A 195 -7.49 5.41 6.13
CA LEU A 195 -7.11 4.83 4.83
C LEU A 195 -6.66 3.35 4.89
N SER A 196 -6.97 2.63 5.97
CA SER A 196 -6.86 1.18 5.99
C SER A 196 -8.02 0.53 5.22
N ILE A 197 -7.76 -0.66 4.67
CA ILE A 197 -8.78 -1.46 4.01
C ILE A 197 -9.83 -1.87 5.05
N ASP A 198 -11.08 -1.62 4.74
CA ASP A 198 -12.24 -2.12 5.49
C ASP A 198 -12.78 -3.39 4.85
N LYS A 199 -12.90 -3.39 3.51
CA LYS A 199 -13.34 -4.55 2.72
C LYS A 199 -12.61 -4.59 1.38
N TYR A 200 -12.42 -5.79 0.88
CA TYR A 200 -11.92 -6.07 -0.47
C TYR A 200 -12.91 -7.00 -1.17
N ASN A 201 -13.50 -6.57 -2.28
CA ASN A 201 -14.60 -7.25 -2.95
C ASN A 201 -15.79 -7.57 -2.02
N GLY A 202 -16.09 -6.64 -1.11
CA GLY A 202 -17.19 -6.78 -0.15
C GLY A 202 -16.86 -7.56 1.13
N SER A 203 -15.71 -8.26 1.18
CA SER A 203 -15.27 -9.07 2.33
C SER A 203 -14.20 -8.38 3.17
N PRO A 204 -14.21 -8.49 4.51
CA PRO A 204 -13.13 -8.06 5.38
C PRO A 204 -11.95 -9.03 5.42
N GLY A 205 -12.06 -10.20 4.76
CA GLY A 205 -11.07 -11.26 4.75
C GLY A 205 -10.86 -11.90 3.38
N MET A 206 -9.99 -12.90 3.34
CA MET A 206 -9.55 -13.60 2.12
C MET A 206 -10.17 -14.99 2.06
N ALA A 207 -11.18 -15.19 1.20
CA ALA A 207 -11.84 -16.48 1.01
C ALA A 207 -10.86 -17.58 0.56
N GLN A 208 -9.84 -17.24 -0.25
CA GLN A 208 -8.79 -18.18 -0.69
C GLN A 208 -7.92 -18.72 0.46
N TRP A 209 -7.88 -18.01 1.59
CA TRP A 209 -7.25 -18.45 2.84
C TRP A 209 -8.25 -18.94 3.87
N GLY A 210 -9.49 -19.30 3.46
CA GLY A 210 -10.51 -19.89 4.32
C GLY A 210 -11.30 -18.90 5.15
N TRP A 211 -11.33 -17.61 4.79
CA TRP A 211 -12.23 -16.66 5.45
C TRP A 211 -13.69 -17.06 5.23
N VAL A 212 -14.44 -17.12 6.31
CA VAL A 212 -15.88 -17.39 6.31
C VAL A 212 -16.62 -16.12 6.70
N GLU A 213 -17.57 -15.70 5.85
CA GLU A 213 -18.43 -14.55 6.15
C GLU A 213 -19.31 -14.86 7.36
N THR A 214 -19.45 -13.87 8.25
CA THR A 214 -20.25 -14.00 9.48
C THR A 214 -21.31 -12.92 9.53
N GLU A 215 -22.48 -13.24 10.03
CA GLU A 215 -23.54 -12.27 10.30
C GLU A 215 -23.39 -11.71 11.73
N GLY A 216 -23.41 -10.38 11.85
CA GLY A 216 -23.29 -9.71 13.16
C GLY A 216 -21.92 -9.83 13.81
N ASN A 217 -21.92 -10.17 15.12
CA ASN A 217 -20.70 -10.29 15.95
C ASN A 217 -20.24 -11.74 16.13
N GLU A 218 -20.66 -12.66 15.28
CA GLU A 218 -20.19 -14.04 15.36
C GLU A 218 -18.69 -14.12 15.08
N THR A 219 -17.99 -14.91 15.88
CA THR A 219 -16.58 -15.28 15.66
C THR A 219 -16.51 -16.70 15.13
N ARG A 220 -15.71 -16.92 14.11
CA ARG A 220 -15.43 -18.25 13.55
C ARG A 220 -13.97 -18.59 13.79
N GLU A 221 -13.70 -19.84 14.15
CA GLU A 221 -12.32 -20.31 14.37
C GLU A 221 -11.47 -20.26 13.11
N GLU A 222 -12.09 -20.38 11.94
CA GLU A 222 -11.45 -20.27 10.62
C GLU A 222 -10.93 -18.85 10.32
N ASN A 223 -11.53 -17.82 10.97
CA ASN A 223 -11.17 -16.42 10.74
C ASN A 223 -10.00 -16.02 11.64
N THR A 224 -8.81 -16.05 11.09
CA THR A 224 -7.53 -15.79 11.77
C THR A 224 -6.88 -14.48 11.30
N ASN A 225 -5.79 -14.08 11.92
CA ASN A 225 -5.00 -12.93 11.48
C ASN A 225 -4.36 -13.10 10.09
N CYS A 226 -4.22 -14.36 9.62
CA CYS A 226 -3.66 -14.66 8.31
C CYS A 226 -4.62 -14.37 7.16
N ASN A 227 -5.91 -14.57 7.36
CA ASN A 227 -6.92 -14.37 6.31
C ASN A 227 -7.73 -13.08 6.48
N MET A 228 -7.38 -12.21 7.45
CA MET A 228 -8.00 -10.92 7.66
C MET A 228 -7.34 -9.84 6.83
N LEU A 229 -8.12 -9.11 6.03
CA LEU A 229 -7.67 -7.93 5.28
C LEU A 229 -7.99 -6.62 5.99
N GLN A 230 -8.99 -6.62 6.86
CA GLN A 230 -9.39 -5.40 7.57
C GLN A 230 -8.24 -4.84 8.40
N GLY A 231 -7.93 -3.56 8.19
CA GLY A 231 -6.81 -2.88 8.86
C GLY A 231 -5.50 -2.86 8.07
N THR A 232 -5.41 -3.61 6.97
CA THR A 232 -4.25 -3.55 6.06
C THR A 232 -4.30 -2.32 5.15
N THR A 233 -3.24 -2.05 4.39
CA THR A 233 -3.18 -0.94 3.43
C THR A 233 -2.70 -1.42 2.07
N GLU A 234 -3.15 -0.78 1.00
CA GLU A 234 -2.57 -1.03 -0.34
C GLU A 234 -1.17 -0.42 -0.54
N GLY A 235 -0.69 0.38 0.42
CA GLY A 235 0.62 1.04 0.32
C GLY A 235 0.66 2.29 -0.55
N ILE A 236 -0.47 2.76 -1.08
CA ILE A 236 -0.56 3.97 -1.90
C ILE A 236 -0.50 5.23 -1.05
N ILE A 237 -1.17 5.22 0.10
CA ILE A 237 -1.15 6.29 1.11
C ILE A 237 -1.18 5.66 2.50
N PHE A 238 -0.41 6.26 3.41
CA PHE A 238 -0.34 5.88 4.82
C PHE A 238 -1.02 6.93 5.70
N PRO A 239 -1.32 6.64 6.98
CA PRO A 239 -1.81 7.65 7.91
C PRO A 239 -0.84 8.83 8.05
N MET A 240 -1.38 10.02 8.34
CA MET A 240 -0.54 11.19 8.66
C MET A 240 0.09 11.05 10.05
N HIS A 241 1.23 11.71 10.26
CA HIS A 241 1.98 11.70 11.53
C HIS A 241 2.36 10.26 11.97
N LEU A 242 3.15 9.59 11.13
CA LEU A 242 3.56 8.20 11.36
C LEU A 242 4.28 8.02 12.70
N ASP A 243 3.83 7.05 13.49
CA ASP A 243 4.56 6.55 14.65
C ASP A 243 5.62 5.54 14.19
N LYS A 244 6.87 5.70 14.63
CA LYS A 244 7.98 4.78 14.34
C LYS A 244 7.73 3.35 14.84
N ARG A 245 6.87 3.19 15.84
CA ARG A 245 6.50 1.88 16.40
C ARG A 245 5.39 1.18 15.60
N ALA A 246 4.73 1.90 14.68
CA ALA A 246 3.64 1.34 13.91
C ALA A 246 4.15 0.32 12.90
N VAL A 247 3.57 -0.89 12.93
CA VAL A 247 3.72 -1.89 11.89
C VAL A 247 2.58 -1.71 10.90
N PHE A 248 2.87 -1.65 9.62
CA PHE A 248 1.86 -1.62 8.57
C PHE A 248 1.86 -2.96 7.84
N LYS A 249 0.68 -3.51 7.60
CA LYS A 249 0.50 -4.69 6.76
C LYS A 249 0.07 -4.23 5.36
N VAL A 250 0.95 -4.37 4.38
CA VAL A 250 0.67 -4.00 2.98
C VAL A 250 0.07 -5.20 2.26
N TYR A 251 -1.12 -5.03 1.70
CA TYR A 251 -1.79 -6.04 0.89
C TYR A 251 -1.73 -5.68 -0.59
N ARG A 252 -1.28 -6.65 -1.37
CA ARG A 252 -1.38 -6.67 -2.83
C ARG A 252 -1.86 -8.06 -3.23
N LYS A 253 -2.82 -8.14 -4.15
CA LYS A 253 -3.38 -9.43 -4.61
C LYS A 253 -2.29 -10.39 -5.10
N ALA A 254 -1.29 -9.86 -5.81
CA ALA A 254 -0.15 -10.64 -6.32
C ALA A 254 0.64 -11.38 -5.21
N PHE A 255 0.67 -10.85 -3.98
CA PHE A 255 1.34 -11.50 -2.84
C PHE A 255 0.43 -12.45 -2.07
N CYS A 256 -0.86 -12.48 -2.41
CA CYS A 256 -1.86 -13.38 -1.81
C CYS A 256 -2.00 -13.29 -0.28
N ARG A 257 -1.28 -12.40 0.37
CA ARG A 257 -1.36 -12.13 1.81
C ARG A 257 -0.82 -10.74 2.16
N PRO A 258 -1.21 -10.17 3.31
CA PRO A 258 -0.61 -8.95 3.82
C PRO A 258 0.85 -9.16 4.24
N LEU A 259 1.75 -8.27 3.83
CA LEU A 259 3.17 -8.29 4.19
C LEU A 259 3.47 -7.19 5.21
N PRO A 260 4.10 -7.51 6.36
CA PRO A 260 4.41 -6.54 7.39
C PRO A 260 5.63 -5.69 7.02
N ILE A 261 5.50 -4.36 7.18
CA ILE A 261 6.61 -3.41 7.05
C ILE A 261 6.82 -2.64 8.35
N VAL A 262 8.07 -2.41 8.70
CA VAL A 262 8.49 -1.75 9.94
C VAL A 262 9.48 -0.62 9.67
N PHE A 263 9.46 0.39 10.54
CA PHE A 263 10.42 1.48 10.53
C PHE A 263 11.84 0.95 10.81
N LYS A 264 12.82 1.40 10.01
CA LYS A 264 14.24 1.08 10.21
C LYS A 264 15.07 2.32 10.58
N LYS A 265 14.91 3.42 9.86
CA LYS A 265 15.65 4.67 10.13
C LYS A 265 15.00 5.90 9.51
N GLU A 266 15.40 7.07 9.99
CA GLU A 266 15.13 8.35 9.34
C GLU A 266 16.14 8.58 8.22
N ILE A 267 15.68 9.15 7.11
CA ILE A 267 16.55 9.51 6.01
C ILE A 267 16.16 10.88 5.43
N TRP A 268 17.12 11.49 4.78
CA TRP A 268 16.90 12.65 3.92
C TRP A 268 17.05 12.21 2.48
N THR A 269 16.06 12.54 1.66
CA THR A 269 16.11 12.26 0.23
C THR A 269 17.01 13.26 -0.47
N ASP A 270 17.49 12.94 -1.67
CA ASP A 270 18.31 13.84 -2.50
C ASP A 270 17.61 15.18 -2.77
N ASN A 271 16.29 15.17 -2.83
CA ASN A 271 15.46 16.37 -2.96
C ASN A 271 15.37 17.21 -1.67
N GLY A 272 16.04 16.81 -0.59
CA GLY A 272 16.06 17.48 0.70
C GLY A 272 14.74 17.38 1.47
N LEU A 273 13.97 16.31 1.26
CA LEU A 273 12.76 16.01 2.02
C LEU A 273 13.07 14.95 3.10
N PRO A 274 12.59 15.14 4.35
CA PRO A 274 12.73 14.12 5.38
C PRO A 274 11.75 12.97 5.15
N GLY A 275 12.16 11.74 5.44
CA GLY A 275 11.32 10.56 5.33
C GLY A 275 11.71 9.46 6.29
N TYR A 276 10.80 8.52 6.50
CA TYR A 276 11.01 7.29 7.24
C TYR A 276 11.21 6.13 6.26
N LEU A 277 12.31 5.40 6.43
CA LEU A 277 12.57 4.17 5.69
C LEU A 277 11.88 3.01 6.39
N TYR A 278 10.99 2.33 5.67
CA TYR A 278 10.35 1.08 6.08
C TYR A 278 10.87 -0.07 5.22
N THR A 279 11.01 -1.25 5.83
CA THR A 279 11.35 -2.50 5.15
C THR A 279 10.42 -3.59 5.63
N LEU A 280 10.35 -4.72 4.89
CA LEU A 280 9.73 -5.93 5.42
C LEU A 280 10.39 -6.29 6.77
N THR A 281 9.62 -6.91 7.67
CA THR A 281 10.20 -7.51 8.90
C THR A 281 11.20 -8.58 8.51
N ASP A 282 12.23 -8.81 9.33
CA ASP A 282 13.28 -9.77 8.97
C ASP A 282 12.77 -11.23 9.00
N ASP A 283 11.64 -11.46 9.69
CA ASP A 283 10.96 -12.75 9.91
C ASP A 283 9.66 -12.94 9.11
N PHE A 284 9.36 -12.04 8.14
CA PHE A 284 8.09 -12.04 7.40
C PHE A 284 7.79 -13.37 6.67
N ALA A 285 8.82 -14.09 6.30
CA ALA A 285 8.76 -15.36 5.57
C ALA A 285 9.44 -16.51 6.35
N ASP A 286 9.53 -16.38 7.67
CA ASP A 286 10.07 -17.44 8.52
C ASP A 286 9.00 -18.50 8.79
N PRO A 287 9.37 -19.78 8.90
CA PRO A 287 8.44 -20.85 9.26
C PRO A 287 7.96 -20.72 10.72
N PRO A 288 6.87 -21.41 11.11
CA PRO A 288 6.21 -21.23 12.42
C PRO A 288 7.07 -21.50 13.65
N ASP A 289 8.09 -22.32 13.53
CA ASP A 289 9.07 -22.58 14.61
C ASP A 289 9.94 -21.35 14.93
N GLN A 290 10.08 -20.42 13.98
CA GLN A 290 10.80 -19.16 14.12
C GLN A 290 9.86 -17.96 14.23
N ASN A 291 8.73 -17.97 13.52
CA ASN A 291 7.67 -16.96 13.61
C ASN A 291 6.28 -17.61 13.72
N PRO A 292 5.73 -17.78 14.93
CA PRO A 292 4.43 -18.40 15.15
C PRO A 292 3.26 -17.71 14.43
N ASP A 293 3.36 -16.40 14.14
CA ASP A 293 2.33 -15.66 13.40
C ASP A 293 2.13 -16.16 11.96
N ASN A 294 3.08 -16.94 11.45
CA ASN A 294 3.00 -17.55 10.12
C ASN A 294 2.36 -18.94 10.11
N GLU A 295 1.96 -19.51 11.27
CA GLU A 295 1.42 -20.87 11.35
C GLU A 295 0.18 -21.06 10.49
N CYS A 296 -0.74 -20.09 10.49
CA CYS A 296 -1.97 -20.16 9.73
C CYS A 296 -1.80 -20.01 8.21
N PHE A 297 -0.59 -19.66 7.72
CA PHE A 297 -0.24 -19.73 6.30
C PHE A 297 0.30 -21.10 5.87
N CYS A 298 0.47 -22.04 6.79
CA CYS A 298 0.86 -23.40 6.46
C CYS A 298 -0.38 -24.24 6.12
N ARG A 299 -0.57 -24.53 4.84
CA ARG A 299 -1.76 -25.28 4.36
C ARG A 299 -1.84 -26.74 4.85
N LYS A 300 -0.69 -27.35 5.13
CA LYS A 300 -0.61 -28.68 5.72
C LYS A 300 0.18 -28.59 7.02
N MET A 301 -0.43 -28.88 8.13
CA MET A 301 0.14 -28.80 9.50
C MET A 301 1.54 -29.40 9.68
N LYS A 302 2.06 -30.16 8.71
CA LYS A 302 3.35 -30.84 8.81
C LYS A 302 4.40 -30.38 7.79
N THR A 303 4.06 -29.52 6.82
CA THR A 303 4.99 -29.10 5.76
C THR A 303 4.77 -27.65 5.38
N CYS A 304 5.22 -26.76 6.24
CA CYS A 304 5.38 -25.37 5.86
C CYS A 304 6.55 -25.21 4.87
N LEU A 305 6.52 -24.18 4.06
CA LEU A 305 7.64 -23.86 3.18
C LEU A 305 8.89 -23.49 3.98
N LYS A 306 10.06 -23.65 3.38
CA LYS A 306 11.34 -23.26 3.97
C LYS A 306 11.40 -21.75 4.22
N LYS A 307 12.24 -21.36 5.17
CA LYS A 307 12.53 -19.94 5.46
C LYS A 307 12.79 -19.15 4.17
N GLY A 308 12.19 -17.94 4.10
CA GLY A 308 12.32 -17.04 2.95
C GLY A 308 11.29 -17.27 1.84
N LEU A 309 10.42 -18.27 1.97
CA LEU A 309 9.36 -18.57 1.01
C LEU A 309 7.97 -18.22 1.57
N VAL A 310 7.23 -17.44 0.82
CA VAL A 310 5.84 -17.05 1.07
C VAL A 310 4.93 -17.87 0.18
N ASP A 311 4.09 -18.74 0.73
CA ASP A 311 3.12 -19.52 -0.04
C ASP A 311 2.03 -18.61 -0.63
N VAL A 312 1.87 -18.65 -1.96
CA VAL A 312 0.82 -17.94 -2.68
C VAL A 312 -0.09 -18.86 -3.49
N THR A 313 0.08 -20.16 -3.32
CA THR A 313 -0.65 -21.24 -4.01
C THR A 313 -2.17 -21.04 -4.03
N PRO A 314 -2.83 -20.61 -2.94
CA PRO A 314 -4.28 -20.45 -2.93
C PRO A 314 -4.81 -19.40 -3.92
N CYS A 315 -3.97 -18.44 -4.31
CA CYS A 315 -4.32 -17.39 -5.26
C CYS A 315 -4.01 -17.73 -6.71
N TYR A 316 -3.24 -18.81 -6.96
CA TYR A 316 -2.76 -19.19 -8.30
C TYR A 316 -3.19 -20.60 -8.68
N TYR A 317 -4.50 -20.84 -8.70
CA TYR A 317 -5.13 -22.09 -9.19
C TYR A 317 -4.63 -23.37 -8.48
N ASN A 318 -4.21 -23.25 -7.22
CA ASN A 318 -3.56 -24.33 -6.44
C ASN A 318 -2.26 -24.87 -7.09
N ILE A 319 -1.66 -24.16 -8.02
CA ILE A 319 -0.30 -24.42 -8.48
C ILE A 319 0.67 -24.03 -7.37
N PRO A 320 1.63 -24.89 -6.97
CA PRO A 320 2.52 -24.63 -5.85
C PRO A 320 3.55 -23.52 -6.19
N VAL A 321 3.09 -22.29 -6.12
CA VAL A 321 3.89 -21.08 -6.33
C VAL A 321 4.22 -20.45 -4.97
N ALA A 322 5.46 -20.03 -4.83
CA ALA A 322 5.93 -19.27 -3.68
C ALA A 322 6.64 -17.99 -4.11
N VAL A 323 6.52 -16.96 -3.29
CA VAL A 323 7.25 -15.69 -3.48
C VAL A 323 8.38 -15.61 -2.48
N SER A 324 9.53 -15.06 -2.90
CA SER A 324 10.71 -14.81 -2.06
C SER A 324 11.32 -13.44 -2.40
N LEU A 325 12.31 -13.01 -1.65
CA LEU A 325 13.21 -11.96 -2.15
C LEU A 325 14.05 -12.51 -3.31
N PRO A 326 14.51 -11.66 -4.25
CA PRO A 326 15.29 -12.09 -5.41
C PRO A 326 16.54 -12.88 -5.00
N HIS A 327 16.88 -13.89 -5.81
CA HIS A 327 18.00 -14.81 -5.61
C HIS A 327 18.00 -15.53 -4.25
N PHE A 328 16.81 -15.68 -3.61
CA PHE A 328 16.63 -16.22 -2.26
C PHE A 328 17.42 -15.44 -1.20
N LEU A 329 17.46 -14.12 -1.33
CA LEU A 329 18.08 -13.26 -0.33
C LEU A 329 17.45 -13.50 1.06
N ASN A 330 18.27 -13.72 2.08
CA ASN A 330 17.89 -14.03 3.47
C ASN A 330 17.02 -15.28 3.64
N ALA A 331 16.98 -16.17 2.64
CA ALA A 331 16.24 -17.42 2.70
C ALA A 331 17.12 -18.58 3.19
N ASP A 332 16.52 -19.78 3.36
CA ASP A 332 17.23 -21.00 3.70
C ASP A 332 18.31 -21.33 2.63
N PRO A 333 19.58 -21.52 3.00
CA PRO A 333 20.65 -21.80 2.05
C PRO A 333 20.41 -23.04 1.17
N SER A 334 19.65 -24.03 1.68
CA SER A 334 19.34 -25.24 0.91
C SER A 334 18.50 -24.98 -0.36
N LEU A 335 17.87 -23.80 -0.48
CA LEU A 335 17.16 -23.39 -1.69
C LEU A 335 18.09 -23.14 -2.88
N GLN A 336 19.37 -22.79 -2.60
CA GLN A 336 20.37 -22.54 -3.63
C GLN A 336 21.21 -23.79 -3.94
N GLU A 337 21.14 -24.85 -3.14
CA GLU A 337 22.00 -26.03 -3.31
C GLU A 337 21.80 -26.73 -4.65
N ASN A 338 20.58 -26.75 -5.16
CA ASN A 338 20.20 -27.42 -6.41
C ASN A 338 20.07 -26.52 -7.64
N VAL A 339 20.39 -25.22 -7.46
CA VAL A 339 20.26 -24.19 -8.50
C VAL A 339 21.53 -23.37 -8.57
N GLU A 340 22.16 -23.34 -9.74
CA GLU A 340 23.35 -22.53 -10.00
C GLU A 340 22.97 -21.22 -10.70
N GLY A 341 23.80 -20.16 -10.53
CA GLY A 341 23.60 -18.86 -11.17
C GLY A 341 22.86 -17.82 -10.31
N LEU A 342 22.51 -18.17 -9.07
CA LEU A 342 21.90 -17.23 -8.14
C LEU A 342 22.96 -16.46 -7.35
N ASN A 343 22.79 -15.15 -7.21
CA ASN A 343 23.74 -14.28 -6.49
C ASN A 343 22.98 -13.25 -5.64
N PRO A 344 22.56 -13.58 -4.41
CA PRO A 344 21.85 -12.68 -3.53
C PRO A 344 22.69 -11.45 -3.13
N ASP A 345 22.10 -10.26 -3.23
CA ASP A 345 22.74 -8.99 -2.90
C ASP A 345 21.79 -8.12 -2.06
N GLN A 346 22.26 -7.63 -0.91
CA GLN A 346 21.44 -6.86 0.04
C GLN A 346 20.97 -5.51 -0.53
N GLU A 347 21.75 -4.86 -1.36
CA GLU A 347 21.39 -3.55 -1.90
C GLU A 347 20.46 -3.69 -3.13
N LYS A 348 20.75 -4.67 -3.98
CA LYS A 348 20.01 -4.89 -5.22
C LYS A 348 18.67 -5.61 -5.02
N HIS A 349 18.55 -6.45 -3.98
CA HIS A 349 17.42 -7.37 -3.86
C HIS A 349 16.50 -7.08 -2.66
N LYS A 350 16.84 -6.13 -1.79
CA LYS A 350 16.02 -5.77 -0.64
C LYS A 350 14.89 -4.83 -1.03
N SER A 351 13.67 -5.11 -0.55
CA SER A 351 12.51 -4.24 -0.69
C SER A 351 12.49 -3.16 0.39
N TYR A 352 12.11 -1.93 0.01
CA TYR A 352 11.93 -0.83 0.96
C TYR A 352 10.96 0.23 0.43
N VAL A 353 10.42 1.03 1.34
CA VAL A 353 9.64 2.23 1.01
C VAL A 353 10.06 3.39 1.90
N ILE A 354 10.18 4.57 1.31
CA ILE A 354 10.46 5.82 2.00
C ILE A 354 9.18 6.63 2.05
N ILE A 355 8.66 6.85 3.26
CA ILE A 355 7.38 7.51 3.47
C ILE A 355 7.64 8.86 4.14
N GLN A 356 7.06 9.92 3.61
CA GLN A 356 7.06 11.22 4.27
C GLN A 356 6.15 11.14 5.51
N GLN A 357 6.76 11.24 6.69
CA GLN A 357 6.12 10.90 7.96
C GLN A 357 4.94 11.81 8.37
N THR A 358 4.95 13.08 7.96
CA THR A 358 3.92 14.05 8.36
C THR A 358 2.64 13.90 7.55
N VAL A 359 2.77 13.65 6.24
CA VAL A 359 1.63 13.55 5.32
C VAL A 359 1.24 12.11 4.99
N GLY A 360 2.08 11.12 5.32
CA GLY A 360 1.83 9.70 5.04
C GLY A 360 1.98 9.32 3.56
N MET A 361 2.68 10.13 2.77
CA MET A 361 2.86 9.90 1.34
C MET A 361 4.12 9.07 1.08
N PRO A 362 4.06 7.91 0.43
CA PRO A 362 5.25 7.22 -0.06
C PRO A 362 5.91 8.07 -1.15
N MET A 363 7.21 8.33 -0.98
CA MET A 363 7.98 9.16 -1.91
C MET A 363 8.77 8.31 -2.89
N PHE A 364 9.40 7.26 -2.38
CA PHE A 364 10.24 6.34 -3.15
C PHE A 364 10.01 4.94 -2.65
N PHE A 365 10.03 3.98 -3.53
CA PHE A 365 9.99 2.58 -3.12
C PHE A 365 10.64 1.67 -4.15
N HIS A 366 11.11 0.53 -3.66
CA HIS A 366 11.47 -0.65 -4.43
C HIS A 366 10.75 -1.85 -3.81
N SER A 367 9.82 -2.44 -4.55
CA SER A 367 9.15 -3.68 -4.18
C SER A 367 9.71 -4.80 -5.03
N ARG A 368 10.68 -5.54 -4.47
CA ARG A 368 11.45 -6.58 -5.15
C ARG A 368 11.00 -7.93 -4.69
N MET A 369 10.48 -8.72 -5.61
CA MET A 369 9.94 -10.04 -5.31
C MET A 369 10.28 -11.01 -6.45
N GLN A 370 10.63 -12.24 -6.06
CA GLN A 370 10.89 -13.35 -6.96
C GLN A 370 9.76 -14.37 -6.89
N THR A 371 9.26 -14.78 -8.03
CA THR A 371 8.26 -15.85 -8.16
C THR A 371 8.96 -17.17 -8.41
N ASN A 372 8.57 -18.18 -7.63
CA ASN A 372 9.18 -19.50 -7.66
C ASN A 372 8.12 -20.59 -7.81
N LEU A 373 8.43 -21.64 -8.57
CA LEU A 373 7.64 -22.86 -8.61
C LEU A 373 8.22 -23.88 -7.62
N VAL A 374 7.42 -24.29 -6.63
CA VAL A 374 7.84 -25.27 -5.63
C VAL A 374 7.59 -26.68 -6.20
N MET A 375 8.65 -27.41 -6.47
CA MET A 375 8.55 -28.75 -7.00
C MET A 375 8.60 -29.77 -5.88
N ASN A 376 7.50 -30.49 -5.70
CA ASN A 376 7.44 -31.67 -4.82
C ASN A 376 8.14 -32.85 -5.48
N ARG A 377 8.29 -33.97 -4.73
CA ARG A 377 8.92 -35.17 -5.25
C ARG A 377 8.09 -35.85 -6.34
N LEU A 378 8.60 -35.84 -7.57
CA LEU A 378 7.93 -36.32 -8.77
C LEU A 378 8.27 -37.83 -9.02
N ARG A 379 7.45 -38.74 -8.50
CA ARG A 379 7.73 -40.20 -8.53
C ARG A 379 7.26 -40.90 -9.78
N TYR A 380 6.28 -40.33 -10.50
CA TYR A 380 5.53 -41.03 -11.52
C TYR A 380 5.88 -40.59 -12.97
N ASN A 381 6.73 -39.58 -13.12
CA ASN A 381 7.11 -39.05 -14.43
C ASN A 381 8.62 -38.86 -14.55
N SER A 382 9.29 -39.80 -15.24
CA SER A 382 10.75 -39.77 -15.43
C SER A 382 11.23 -38.56 -16.25
N LYS A 383 10.38 -38.02 -17.15
CA LYS A 383 10.76 -36.87 -18.00
C LYS A 383 10.97 -35.56 -17.20
N ILE A 384 10.37 -35.48 -16.02
CA ILE A 384 10.45 -34.31 -15.15
C ILE A 384 11.07 -34.63 -13.77
N ALA A 385 11.58 -35.83 -13.59
CA ALA A 385 12.16 -36.28 -12.32
C ALA A 385 13.31 -35.39 -11.84
N ALA A 386 14.08 -34.78 -12.74
CA ALA A 386 15.16 -33.86 -12.46
C ALA A 386 14.70 -32.61 -11.67
N PHE A 387 13.43 -32.24 -11.78
CA PHE A 387 12.85 -31.11 -11.02
C PHE A 387 12.42 -31.47 -9.60
N SER A 388 12.50 -32.74 -9.18
CA SER A 388 12.04 -33.16 -7.85
C SER A 388 12.75 -32.41 -6.73
N ASP A 389 11.97 -31.97 -5.74
CA ASP A 389 12.44 -31.34 -4.50
C ASP A 389 13.23 -30.03 -4.73
N ILE A 390 13.03 -29.35 -5.89
CA ILE A 390 13.66 -28.06 -6.22
C ILE A 390 12.62 -26.94 -6.07
N THR A 391 13.02 -25.82 -5.45
CA THR A 391 12.29 -24.56 -5.60
C THR A 391 12.89 -23.80 -6.76
N LEU A 392 12.15 -23.72 -7.85
CA LEU A 392 12.64 -23.24 -9.14
C LEU A 392 12.31 -21.77 -9.34
N PRO A 393 13.29 -20.85 -9.38
CA PRO A 393 13.07 -19.46 -9.74
C PRO A 393 12.54 -19.31 -11.17
N LEU A 394 11.50 -18.53 -11.37
CA LEU A 394 10.91 -18.24 -12.67
C LEU A 394 11.35 -16.88 -13.19
N PHE A 395 11.11 -15.85 -12.40
CA PHE A 395 11.51 -14.47 -12.66
C PHE A 395 11.48 -13.69 -11.34
N TRP A 396 12.08 -12.52 -11.32
CA TRP A 396 11.86 -11.55 -10.27
C TRP A 396 11.53 -10.17 -10.85
N SER A 397 10.87 -9.37 -10.05
CA SER A 397 10.42 -8.04 -10.43
C SER A 397 10.85 -6.99 -9.41
N ASP A 398 11.20 -5.80 -9.88
CA ASP A 398 11.38 -4.60 -9.09
C ASP A 398 10.35 -3.55 -9.53
N MET A 399 9.27 -3.42 -8.77
CA MET A 399 8.34 -2.31 -8.95
C MET A 399 8.85 -1.13 -8.16
N SER A 400 9.11 -0.01 -8.83
CA SER A 400 9.80 1.13 -8.23
C SER A 400 9.24 2.49 -8.63
N VAL A 401 9.36 3.43 -7.70
CA VAL A 401 9.31 4.89 -7.95
C VAL A 401 10.63 5.45 -7.47
N THR A 402 11.44 5.92 -8.41
CA THR A 402 12.79 6.44 -8.16
C THR A 402 12.87 7.96 -8.19
N SER A 403 11.84 8.63 -8.68
CA SER A 403 11.78 10.10 -8.75
C SER A 403 10.38 10.61 -8.44
N LEU A 404 10.32 11.75 -7.75
CA LEU A 404 9.06 12.48 -7.57
C LEU A 404 8.93 13.55 -8.63
N PRO A 405 7.75 13.73 -9.24
CA PRO A 405 7.46 14.88 -10.09
C PRO A 405 7.78 16.20 -9.40
N ILE A 406 8.30 17.14 -10.16
CA ILE A 406 8.74 18.46 -9.64
C ILE A 406 7.61 19.16 -8.86
N TYR A 407 6.37 19.11 -9.36
CA TYR A 407 5.23 19.74 -8.70
C TYR A 407 4.93 19.12 -7.31
N LEU A 408 5.06 17.80 -7.15
CA LEU A 408 4.90 17.15 -5.85
C LEU A 408 6.05 17.48 -4.89
N THR A 409 7.28 17.53 -5.40
CA THR A 409 8.44 17.95 -4.61
C THR A 409 8.28 19.39 -4.10
N ILE A 410 7.82 20.31 -4.95
CA ILE A 410 7.55 21.71 -4.56
C ILE A 410 6.42 21.76 -3.54
N LEU A 411 5.31 21.05 -3.79
CA LEU A 411 4.18 20.98 -2.88
C LEU A 411 4.58 20.49 -1.49
N LEU A 412 5.35 19.40 -1.41
CA LEU A 412 5.85 18.88 -0.15
C LEU A 412 6.78 19.88 0.57
N LYS A 413 7.67 20.57 -0.16
CA LYS A 413 8.52 21.63 0.41
C LYS A 413 7.68 22.79 0.97
N ILE A 414 6.63 23.20 0.27
CA ILE A 414 5.71 24.24 0.77
C ILE A 414 5.02 23.75 2.05
N VAL A 415 4.42 22.58 2.04
CA VAL A 415 3.66 22.05 3.18
C VAL A 415 4.56 21.78 4.39
N LEU A 416 5.78 21.27 4.19
CA LEU A 416 6.67 20.85 5.27
C LEU A 416 7.57 21.95 5.82
N ARG A 417 7.92 22.94 5.01
CA ARG A 417 8.86 24.01 5.42
C ARG A 417 8.22 25.38 5.47
N ILE A 418 7.58 25.80 4.36
CA ILE A 418 7.09 27.19 4.23
C ILE A 418 5.86 27.39 5.12
N LEU A 419 4.88 26.50 5.05
CA LEU A 419 3.63 26.64 5.77
C LEU A 419 3.79 26.69 7.32
N PRO A 420 4.60 25.84 7.96
CA PRO A 420 4.83 25.94 9.42
C PRO A 420 5.52 27.24 9.82
N ILE A 421 6.50 27.71 9.03
CA ILE A 421 7.18 29.00 9.30
C ILE A 421 6.18 30.15 9.15
N ALA A 422 5.41 30.18 8.06
CA ALA A 422 4.41 31.20 7.81
C ALA A 422 3.34 31.21 8.91
N GLN A 423 2.88 30.04 9.35
CA GLN A 423 1.94 29.91 10.47
C GLN A 423 2.53 30.47 11.77
N THR A 424 3.77 30.15 12.08
CA THR A 424 4.46 30.65 13.28
C THR A 424 4.59 32.18 13.24
N VAL A 425 5.05 32.75 12.13
CA VAL A 425 5.16 34.20 11.93
C VAL A 425 3.79 34.87 12.08
N PHE A 426 2.75 34.28 11.48
CA PHE A 426 1.40 34.83 11.54
C PHE A 426 0.83 34.83 12.96
N VAL A 427 1.07 33.77 13.76
CA VAL A 427 0.67 33.70 15.16
C VAL A 427 1.37 34.81 16.00
N TYR A 428 2.68 35.00 15.79
CA TYR A 428 3.39 36.08 16.47
C TYR A 428 2.89 37.48 16.08
N LEU A 429 2.61 37.73 14.79
CA LEU A 429 2.05 38.98 14.31
C LEU A 429 0.67 39.27 14.95
N LEU A 430 -0.21 38.26 14.99
CA LEU A 430 -1.51 38.38 15.64
C LEU A 430 -1.36 38.67 17.16
N GLY A 431 -0.40 37.98 17.79
CA GLY A 431 -0.07 38.26 19.20
C GLY A 431 0.35 39.69 19.45
N ILE A 432 1.25 40.23 18.64
CA ILE A 432 1.72 41.63 18.71
C ILE A 432 0.55 42.61 18.50
N ILE A 433 -0.27 42.38 17.48
CA ILE A 433 -1.45 43.22 17.20
C ILE A 433 -2.42 43.17 18.38
N GLY A 434 -2.69 41.99 18.96
CA GLY A 434 -3.56 41.80 20.10
C GLY A 434 -3.05 42.55 21.33
N VAL A 435 -1.75 42.47 21.63
CA VAL A 435 -1.14 43.20 22.78
C VAL A 435 -1.19 44.71 22.56
N THR A 436 -0.83 45.17 21.34
CA THR A 436 -0.84 46.61 21.02
C THR A 436 -2.25 47.22 21.13
N THR A 437 -3.26 46.55 20.58
CA THR A 437 -4.66 47.00 20.67
C THR A 437 -5.16 47.00 22.10
N SER A 438 -4.79 46.02 22.91
CA SER A 438 -5.14 45.95 24.35
C SER A 438 -4.51 47.09 25.13
N VAL A 439 -3.22 47.40 24.91
CA VAL A 439 -2.51 48.51 25.53
C VAL A 439 -3.13 49.85 25.14
N LEU A 440 -3.40 50.07 23.85
CA LEU A 440 -4.06 51.28 23.37
C LEU A 440 -5.46 51.44 23.95
N SER A 441 -6.22 50.39 24.10
CA SER A 441 -7.54 50.41 24.76
C SER A 441 -7.43 50.81 26.25
N LEU A 442 -6.47 50.25 26.99
CA LEU A 442 -6.21 50.61 28.36
C LEU A 442 -5.81 52.09 28.53
N ILE A 443 -4.91 52.57 27.64
CA ILE A 443 -4.53 53.99 27.61
C ILE A 443 -5.74 54.88 27.34
N SER A 444 -6.60 54.51 26.41
CA SER A 444 -7.83 55.26 26.11
C SER A 444 -8.80 55.31 27.29
N ILE A 445 -8.98 54.18 28.00
CA ILE A 445 -9.80 54.11 29.22
C ILE A 445 -9.24 55.02 30.28
N VAL A 446 -7.94 54.96 30.57
CA VAL A 446 -7.27 55.81 31.57
C VAL A 446 -7.40 57.31 31.20
N TRP A 447 -7.25 57.63 29.92
CA TRP A 447 -7.39 59.00 29.40
C TRP A 447 -8.82 59.54 29.59
N ILE A 448 -9.85 58.75 29.26
CA ILE A 448 -11.27 59.07 29.47
C ILE A 448 -11.55 59.29 30.96
N PHE A 449 -11.03 58.40 31.83
CA PHE A 449 -11.21 58.49 33.27
C PHE A 449 -10.57 59.75 33.84
N ASN A 450 -9.37 60.11 33.38
CA ASN A 450 -8.70 61.38 33.76
C ASN A 450 -9.45 62.61 33.28
N GLN A 451 -10.01 62.59 32.07
CA GLN A 451 -10.88 63.70 31.59
C GLN A 451 -12.14 63.85 32.44
N GLN A 452 -12.80 62.74 32.80
CA GLN A 452 -13.96 62.80 33.70
C GLN A 452 -13.62 63.38 35.06
N GLN A 453 -12.50 62.98 35.68
CA GLN A 453 -12.05 63.55 36.95
C GLN A 453 -11.71 65.03 36.84
N GLN A 454 -11.10 65.47 35.74
CA GLN A 454 -10.85 66.91 35.55
C GLN A 454 -12.16 67.67 35.35
N HIS A 455 -13.12 67.13 34.66
CA HIS A 455 -14.44 67.74 34.46
C HIS A 455 -15.21 67.87 35.81
N GLU A 456 -15.17 66.84 36.65
CA GLU A 456 -15.75 66.87 37.98
C GLU A 456 -15.07 67.90 38.94
N LYS A 457 -13.72 68.05 38.81
CA LYS A 457 -12.96 69.09 39.56
C LYS A 457 -13.30 70.53 39.10
N MET A 458 -13.50 70.73 37.79
CA MET A 458 -13.92 72.03 37.26
C MET A 458 -15.34 72.41 37.73
N ILE A 459 -16.29 71.48 37.71
CA ILE A 459 -17.67 71.69 38.20
C ILE A 459 -17.67 72.01 39.69
N LYS A 460 -16.76 71.35 40.46
CA LYS A 460 -16.63 71.68 41.87
C LYS A 460 -15.99 73.04 42.20
N ASN A 461 -15.11 73.53 41.31
CA ASN A 461 -14.48 74.83 41.45
C ASN A 461 -15.35 76.01 40.96
N ASP A 462 -16.23 75.80 39.99
CA ASP A 462 -17.10 76.84 39.44
C ASP A 462 -18.37 77.07 40.30
N ASN A 463 -18.70 76.21 41.31
CA ASN A 463 -19.85 76.36 42.16
C ASN A 463 -19.52 75.92 43.62
N PRO A 464 -18.84 76.80 44.45
CA PRO A 464 -18.50 76.50 45.83
C PRO A 464 -19.71 76.47 46.79
N ASP A 465 -20.90 76.94 46.35
CA ASP A 465 -22.07 77.15 47.23
C ASP A 465 -23.20 76.09 47.04
N LEU A 466 -23.03 75.06 46.36
CA LEU A 466 -24.01 73.99 46.34
C LEU A 466 -23.84 72.99 47.48
N ARG A 467 -23.91 73.56 48.75
CA ARG A 467 -24.26 72.72 49.88
C ARG A 467 -25.78 72.62 49.97
N ILE A 468 -26.28 71.51 49.44
CA ILE A 468 -27.70 71.19 49.67
C ILE A 468 -27.86 70.81 51.13
N PRO A 469 -28.66 71.55 51.95
CA PRO A 469 -28.90 71.17 53.33
C PRO A 469 -29.66 69.82 53.35
N LEU A 470 -29.12 68.89 54.11
CA LEU A 470 -29.79 67.67 54.50
C LEU A 470 -31.02 67.98 55.31
N TYR A 471 -32.18 67.93 54.75
CA TYR A 471 -33.46 67.99 55.49
C TYR A 471 -34.16 66.64 55.30
N ASN A 472 -34.29 65.87 56.34
CA ASN A 472 -35.09 64.67 56.51
C ASN A 472 -35.04 63.59 55.40
N GLY A 473 -34.18 62.62 55.54
CA GLY A 473 -34.45 61.17 55.46
C GLY A 473 -35.22 60.62 54.26
N GLN A 474 -35.22 61.24 53.08
CA GLN A 474 -35.72 60.56 51.83
C GLN A 474 -34.79 60.86 50.70
N TYR A 475 -34.21 59.79 50.15
CA TYR A 475 -33.45 59.80 48.88
C TYR A 475 -34.41 60.05 47.71
N SER A 476 -34.36 61.21 47.08
CA SER A 476 -34.88 61.39 45.75
C SER A 476 -33.72 61.43 44.80
N SER A 477 -33.63 60.40 43.97
CA SER A 477 -32.70 60.30 42.84
C SER A 477 -33.07 61.36 41.81
N ILE A 478 -32.26 62.41 41.68
CA ILE A 478 -32.39 63.33 40.52
C ILE A 478 -31.51 62.73 39.42
N ASN A 479 -32.20 62.16 38.39
CA ASN A 479 -31.60 61.76 37.14
C ASN A 479 -31.22 63.02 36.34
N ILE A 480 -29.96 63.38 36.36
CA ILE A 480 -29.37 64.32 35.39
C ILE A 480 -28.54 63.50 34.41
N LEU A 481 -29.20 62.83 33.49
CA LEU A 481 -28.63 62.37 32.28
C LEU A 481 -29.40 63.01 31.13
N PRO A 482 -28.72 63.71 30.20
CA PRO A 482 -29.35 64.15 28.97
C PRO A 482 -29.75 62.92 28.16
N PRO A 483 -30.87 62.94 27.43
CA PRO A 483 -31.37 61.78 26.70
C PRO A 483 -30.35 61.36 25.64
N LEU A 484 -29.79 60.16 25.79
CA LEU A 484 -29.07 59.49 24.72
C LEU A 484 -29.97 59.41 23.49
N LYS A 485 -29.65 60.16 22.44
CA LYS A 485 -30.23 59.94 21.13
C LYS A 485 -30.06 58.46 20.77
N LYS A 486 -31.16 57.76 20.59
CA LYS A 486 -31.19 56.43 20.00
C LYS A 486 -30.45 56.49 18.67
N ILE A 487 -29.25 55.90 18.61
CA ILE A 487 -28.70 55.46 17.37
C ILE A 487 -29.43 54.19 17.03
N ALA A 488 -30.34 54.28 16.06
CA ALA A 488 -31.06 53.15 15.52
C ALA A 488 -30.00 52.13 15.01
N SER A 489 -30.11 50.91 15.52
CA SER A 489 -29.39 49.76 14.99
C SER A 489 -29.86 49.50 13.58
N GLN A 490 -29.05 49.82 12.61
CA GLN A 490 -29.12 49.17 11.31
C GLN A 490 -28.44 47.77 11.43
N THR A 491 -29.23 46.81 11.85
CA THR A 491 -28.97 45.37 11.68
C THR A 491 -30.14 44.79 10.92
N ASP A 492 -30.26 45.17 9.65
CA ASP A 492 -31.06 44.44 8.66
C ASP A 492 -30.30 44.60 7.32
N CYS A 493 -29.47 43.65 7.02
CA CYS A 493 -29.06 43.21 5.68
C CYS A 493 -27.83 42.23 5.79
N LEU A 494 -28.11 40.99 6.15
CA LEU A 494 -27.19 39.87 5.87
C LEU A 494 -27.87 38.54 6.19
N THR A 495 -29.03 38.33 5.51
CA THR A 495 -29.62 36.98 5.38
C THR A 495 -30.18 36.85 3.98
N ASP A 496 -29.25 36.78 3.01
CA ASP A 496 -29.56 36.24 1.67
C ASP A 496 -28.19 36.04 0.96
N TYR A 497 -27.52 34.96 1.31
CA TYR A 497 -26.49 34.30 0.49
C TYR A 497 -25.97 33.04 1.21
N ILE A 498 -26.88 32.08 1.47
CA ILE A 498 -26.52 30.64 1.59
C ILE A 498 -27.79 29.87 1.21
N ASN A 499 -27.89 29.51 -0.05
CA ASN A 499 -28.53 28.30 -0.54
C ASN A 499 -27.60 27.67 -1.56
#